data_1e94ccd43dabe0b77fd09c9c243d766a
#
_entry.id   1e94ccd43dabe0b77fd09c9c243d766a
#
_cell.length_a   1.000
_cell.length_b   1.000
_cell.length_c   1.000
_cell.angle_alpha   90.00
_cell.angle_beta   90.00
_cell.angle_gamma   90.00
#
_symmetry.space_group_name_H-M   'P 1'
#
loop_
_entity.id
_entity.type
_entity.pdbx_description
1 polymer ?
#
loop_
_entity_poly.entity_id
_entity_poly.type
_entity_poly.pdbx_seq_one_letter_code
_entity_poly.pdbx_strand_id
1 'polypeptide(L)'
;MPTQRRQRDADSPFVEQVTEVAYEEQTREWATPDGRWDIVVFKRRGVTTVLQTGAILRPVLLENAPGDTFLAISFKPGVFAPRTPGNEMIDRAVWRPVVSARSFAMETETLEIPTFDNVEQFVQRIARRDLIVRDELVDSVVRGQPRAATARSMQRHFLSAVGMTPKQFAQIRRACHAVELLRRGMTPAAVAAEAGYADQPHLTRALKAIMGQTPGELVRMRTR
;
A
#
# COMPACT_ATOMS: atom_id res chain seq x y z
N MET A 1 -19.65 6.08 -17.83
CA MET A 1 -19.07 7.26 -17.14
C MET A 1 -17.83 6.81 -16.42
N PRO A 2 -16.78 7.60 -16.34
CA PRO A 2 -15.53 7.14 -15.78
C PRO A 2 -15.65 6.91 -14.28
N THR A 3 -14.91 5.91 -13.78
CA THR A 3 -14.68 5.68 -12.36
C THR A 3 -14.23 6.96 -11.66
N GLN A 4 -14.94 7.37 -10.62
CA GLN A 4 -14.55 8.53 -9.83
C GLN A 4 -13.47 8.13 -8.82
N ARG A 5 -12.32 8.77 -8.90
CA ARG A 5 -11.19 8.53 -7.98
C ARG A 5 -10.78 9.83 -7.30
N ARG A 6 -10.76 9.81 -5.97
CA ARG A 6 -10.15 10.86 -5.14
C ARG A 6 -8.93 10.28 -4.44
N GLN A 7 -7.84 11.00 -4.46
CA GLN A 7 -6.59 10.59 -3.83
C GLN A 7 -5.89 11.79 -3.24
N ARG A 8 -5.34 11.63 -2.05
CA ARG A 8 -4.53 12.65 -1.39
C ARG A 8 -3.44 12.02 -0.54
N ASP A 9 -2.33 12.70 -0.42
CA ASP A 9 -1.37 12.45 0.63
C ASP A 9 -1.96 12.90 1.97
N ALA A 10 -1.56 12.25 3.05
CA ALA A 10 -2.03 12.62 4.37
C ALA A 10 -0.94 13.38 5.13
N ASP A 11 -1.31 14.50 5.74
CA ASP A 11 -0.48 15.19 6.72
C ASP A 11 -0.57 14.44 8.07
N SER A 12 0.02 13.27 8.10
CA SER A 12 -0.05 12.34 9.21
C SER A 12 1.31 11.66 9.42
N PRO A 13 1.75 11.45 10.66
CA PRO A 13 2.95 10.66 10.91
C PRO A 13 2.75 9.17 10.62
N PHE A 14 1.51 8.70 10.45
CA PHE A 14 1.15 7.29 10.28
C PHE A 14 0.73 6.94 8.85
N VAL A 15 -0.02 7.83 8.19
CA VAL A 15 -0.61 7.59 6.87
C VAL A 15 0.25 8.21 5.78
N GLU A 16 0.46 7.47 4.71
CA GLU A 16 1.11 7.99 3.50
C GLU A 16 0.07 8.53 2.54
N GLN A 17 -1.00 7.75 2.29
CA GLN A 17 -1.97 8.08 1.26
C GLN A 17 -3.38 7.63 1.63
N VAL A 18 -4.36 8.38 1.19
CA VAL A 18 -5.78 8.01 1.22
C VAL A 18 -6.31 7.98 -0.19
N THR A 19 -6.93 6.88 -0.57
CA THR A 19 -7.54 6.69 -1.90
C THR A 19 -9.00 6.28 -1.74
N GLU A 20 -9.90 6.98 -2.40
CA GLU A 20 -11.30 6.62 -2.51
C GLU A 20 -11.66 6.46 -3.98
N VAL A 21 -12.38 5.39 -4.31
CA VAL A 21 -12.84 5.09 -5.66
C VAL A 21 -14.30 4.68 -5.64
N ALA A 22 -15.07 5.22 -6.59
CA ALA A 22 -16.42 4.76 -6.91
C ALA A 22 -16.44 4.25 -8.35
N TYR A 23 -16.78 2.98 -8.55
CA TYR A 23 -16.77 2.34 -9.85
C TYR A 23 -18.12 2.50 -10.54
N GLU A 24 -18.14 3.15 -11.70
CA GLU A 24 -19.35 3.33 -12.52
C GLU A 24 -19.48 2.27 -13.62
N GLU A 25 -18.39 1.53 -13.87
CA GLU A 25 -18.33 0.44 -14.83
C GLU A 25 -17.53 -0.75 -14.30
N GLN A 26 -17.64 -1.89 -14.97
CA GLN A 26 -16.80 -3.04 -14.63
C GLN A 26 -15.34 -2.75 -14.97
N THR A 27 -14.46 -2.90 -13.99
CA THR A 27 -13.02 -2.64 -14.17
C THR A 27 -12.18 -3.83 -13.72
N ARG A 28 -10.98 -3.90 -14.29
CA ARG A 28 -9.90 -4.80 -13.85
C ARG A 28 -8.67 -3.97 -13.58
N GLU A 29 -8.25 -3.93 -12.34
CA GLU A 29 -7.10 -3.14 -11.91
C GLU A 29 -6.07 -4.03 -11.21
N TRP A 30 -4.78 -3.73 -11.42
CA TRP A 30 -3.72 -4.40 -10.71
C TRP A 30 -3.37 -3.64 -9.42
N ALA A 31 -3.58 -4.28 -8.27
CA ALA A 31 -2.89 -3.91 -7.04
C ALA A 31 -1.45 -4.38 -7.17
N THR A 32 -0.51 -3.45 -7.13
CA THR A 32 0.92 -3.73 -7.31
C THR A 32 1.67 -3.58 -5.99
N PRO A 33 2.76 -4.35 -5.78
CA PRO A 33 3.61 -4.20 -4.61
C PRO A 33 4.11 -2.77 -4.44
N ASP A 34 3.95 -2.23 -3.23
CA ASP A 34 4.42 -0.89 -2.87
C ASP A 34 5.11 -0.83 -1.49
N GLY A 35 5.11 -1.97 -0.79
CA GLY A 35 5.71 -2.14 0.53
C GLY A 35 4.88 -1.54 1.66
N ARG A 36 3.58 -1.31 1.45
CA ARG A 36 2.63 -0.77 2.42
C ARG A 36 1.57 -1.81 2.78
N TRP A 37 0.91 -1.56 3.88
CA TRP A 37 -0.29 -2.25 4.28
C TRP A 37 -1.44 -1.24 4.40
N ASP A 38 -2.67 -1.71 4.30
CA ASP A 38 -3.84 -0.85 4.25
C ASP A 38 -4.93 -1.29 5.23
N ILE A 39 -5.74 -0.31 5.67
CA ILE A 39 -7.11 -0.56 6.09
C ILE A 39 -7.99 -0.19 4.90
N VAL A 40 -8.78 -1.16 4.43
CA VAL A 40 -9.64 -1.02 3.28
C VAL A 40 -11.10 -1.14 3.71
N VAL A 41 -11.90 -0.13 3.40
CA VAL A 41 -13.36 -0.20 3.48
C VAL A 41 -13.89 -0.41 2.07
N PHE A 42 -14.48 -1.56 1.82
CA PHE A 42 -15.03 -1.93 0.53
C PHE A 42 -16.55 -2.12 0.64
N LYS A 43 -17.30 -1.53 -0.27
CA LYS A 43 -18.75 -1.70 -0.32
C LYS A 43 -19.15 -2.27 -1.67
N ARG A 44 -19.81 -3.44 -1.63
CA ARG A 44 -20.32 -4.14 -2.80
C ARG A 44 -21.77 -4.54 -2.56
N ARG A 45 -22.65 -4.21 -3.50
CA ARG A 45 -24.11 -4.54 -3.42
C ARG A 45 -24.74 -4.17 -2.07
N GLY A 46 -24.34 -3.01 -1.52
CA GLY A 46 -24.84 -2.52 -0.22
C GLY A 46 -24.17 -3.14 1.02
N VAL A 47 -23.35 -4.18 0.86
CA VAL A 47 -22.61 -4.81 1.96
C VAL A 47 -21.28 -4.09 2.15
N THR A 48 -21.06 -3.58 3.35
CA THR A 48 -19.77 -2.98 3.75
C THR A 48 -18.87 -4.05 4.35
N THR A 49 -17.63 -4.05 3.93
CA THR A 49 -16.57 -4.94 4.40
C THR A 49 -15.38 -4.11 4.82
N VAL A 50 -14.75 -4.46 5.94
CA VAL A 50 -13.49 -3.85 6.35
C VAL A 50 -12.40 -4.91 6.34
N LEU A 51 -11.28 -4.59 5.67
CA LEU A 51 -10.13 -5.46 5.55
C LEU A 51 -8.90 -4.74 6.13
N GLN A 52 -8.07 -5.47 6.82
CA GLN A 52 -6.68 -5.10 7.03
C GLN A 52 -5.83 -5.95 6.08
N THR A 53 -5.15 -5.33 5.14
CA THR A 53 -4.27 -6.03 4.20
C THR A 53 -2.82 -5.95 4.71
N GLY A 54 -2.02 -6.94 4.39
CA GLY A 54 -0.56 -6.82 4.51
C GLY A 54 0.05 -6.28 3.22
N ALA A 55 1.35 -6.00 3.26
CA ALA A 55 2.08 -5.70 2.03
C ALA A 55 2.06 -6.92 1.10
N ILE A 56 1.89 -6.67 -0.19
CA ILE A 56 1.91 -7.72 -1.20
C ILE A 56 3.30 -7.79 -1.88
N LEU A 57 3.73 -9.00 -2.22
CA LEU A 57 4.99 -9.23 -2.94
C LEU A 57 4.75 -9.51 -4.44
N ARG A 58 3.51 -9.76 -4.82
CA ARG A 58 3.10 -10.04 -6.20
C ARG A 58 1.86 -9.23 -6.56
N PRO A 59 1.71 -8.81 -7.82
CA PRO A 59 0.52 -8.10 -8.24
C PRO A 59 -0.72 -8.98 -8.11
N VAL A 60 -1.82 -8.37 -7.67
CA VAL A 60 -3.13 -9.01 -7.54
C VAL A 60 -4.10 -8.32 -8.49
N LEU A 61 -4.82 -9.09 -9.30
CA LEU A 61 -5.87 -8.56 -10.16
C LEU A 61 -7.14 -8.36 -9.33
N LEU A 62 -7.62 -7.13 -9.29
CA LEU A 62 -8.88 -6.74 -8.66
C LEU A 62 -9.95 -6.59 -9.74
N GLU A 63 -11.11 -7.20 -9.51
CA GLU A 63 -12.28 -7.05 -10.37
C GLU A 63 -13.36 -6.27 -9.61
N ASN A 64 -13.79 -5.16 -10.17
CA ASN A 64 -14.76 -4.27 -9.57
C ASN A 64 -15.99 -4.17 -10.49
N ALA A 65 -17.16 -4.05 -9.90
CA ALA A 65 -18.43 -3.92 -10.59
C ALA A 65 -19.00 -2.50 -10.45
N PRO A 66 -19.92 -2.10 -11.35
CA PRO A 66 -20.64 -0.84 -11.18
C PRO A 66 -21.33 -0.75 -9.81
N GLY A 67 -21.17 0.39 -9.13
CA GLY A 67 -21.70 0.64 -7.80
C GLY A 67 -20.81 0.16 -6.65
N ASP A 68 -19.70 -0.52 -6.92
CA ASP A 68 -18.70 -0.81 -5.90
C ASP A 68 -18.00 0.49 -5.46
N THR A 69 -17.70 0.61 -4.16
CA THR A 69 -16.89 1.70 -3.63
C THR A 69 -15.76 1.15 -2.77
N PHE A 70 -14.66 1.86 -2.75
CA PHE A 70 -13.43 1.45 -2.10
C PHE A 70 -12.77 2.66 -1.45
N LEU A 71 -12.43 2.56 -0.17
CA LEU A 71 -11.59 3.49 0.55
C LEU A 71 -10.38 2.73 1.07
N ALA A 72 -9.18 3.12 0.68
CA ALA A 72 -7.94 2.62 1.24
C ALA A 72 -7.20 3.68 2.04
N ILE A 73 -6.76 3.31 3.22
CA ILE A 73 -5.86 4.06 4.08
C ILE A 73 -4.52 3.34 4.06
N SER A 74 -3.57 3.87 3.29
CA SER A 74 -2.23 3.27 3.13
C SER A 74 -1.29 3.83 4.19
N PHE A 75 -0.72 2.94 5.00
CA PHE A 75 0.16 3.32 6.10
C PHE A 75 1.61 3.46 5.66
N LYS A 76 2.35 4.35 6.31
CA LYS A 76 3.79 4.52 6.08
C LYS A 76 4.55 3.25 6.45
N PRO A 77 5.64 2.91 5.74
CA PRO A 77 6.33 1.62 5.91
C PRO A 77 6.82 1.30 7.33
N GLY A 78 7.09 2.30 8.15
CA GLY A 78 7.45 2.11 9.57
C GLY A 78 6.27 1.95 10.53
N VAL A 79 5.03 2.03 10.02
CA VAL A 79 3.81 1.88 10.83
C VAL A 79 3.32 0.44 10.72
N PHE A 80 2.93 -0.17 11.83
CA PHE A 80 2.37 -1.53 11.82
C PHE A 80 1.40 -1.75 12.98
N ALA A 81 0.58 -2.80 12.88
CA ALA A 81 -0.30 -3.26 13.94
C ALA A 81 0.42 -4.36 14.75
N PRO A 82 0.71 -4.14 16.05
CA PRO A 82 1.55 -5.06 16.84
C PRO A 82 1.01 -6.48 16.94
N ARG A 83 -0.32 -6.64 16.91
CA ARG A 83 -0.98 -7.94 17.01
C ARG A 83 -1.12 -8.68 15.69
N THR A 84 -0.82 -8.01 14.59
CA THR A 84 -0.77 -8.58 13.24
C THR A 84 0.49 -8.10 12.55
N PRO A 85 1.68 -8.59 13.00
CA PRO A 85 2.96 -8.10 12.49
C PRO A 85 3.12 -8.40 11.00
N GLY A 86 3.91 -7.58 10.32
CA GLY A 86 4.03 -7.59 8.87
C GLY A 86 4.39 -8.96 8.28
N ASN A 87 5.29 -9.71 8.94
CA ASN A 87 5.71 -11.04 8.47
C ASN A 87 4.58 -12.09 8.47
N GLU A 88 3.55 -11.91 9.28
CA GLU A 88 2.37 -12.77 9.27
C GLU A 88 1.31 -12.34 8.26
N MET A 89 1.43 -11.09 7.78
CA MET A 89 0.44 -10.46 6.91
C MET A 89 0.85 -10.39 5.44
N ILE A 90 2.07 -10.78 5.07
CA ILE A 90 2.51 -10.74 3.67
C ILE A 90 1.56 -11.56 2.77
N ASP A 91 1.13 -10.95 1.66
CA ASP A 91 0.18 -11.50 0.69
C ASP A 91 -1.15 -11.96 1.32
N ARG A 92 -1.53 -11.39 2.46
CA ARG A 92 -2.74 -11.73 3.21
C ARG A 92 -3.62 -10.51 3.48
N ALA A 93 -4.89 -10.78 3.70
CA ALA A 93 -5.86 -9.84 4.23
C ALA A 93 -6.64 -10.49 5.37
N VAL A 94 -6.91 -9.73 6.42
CA VAL A 94 -7.76 -10.14 7.54
C VAL A 94 -9.04 -9.33 7.49
N TRP A 95 -10.16 -10.06 7.48
CA TRP A 95 -11.49 -9.48 7.57
C TRP A 95 -11.70 -8.96 8.99
N ARG A 96 -12.07 -7.68 9.10
CA ARG A 96 -12.45 -7.08 10.37
C ARG A 96 -13.97 -7.10 10.51
N PRO A 97 -14.54 -7.72 11.56
CA PRO A 97 -15.98 -7.86 11.70
C PRO A 97 -16.68 -6.50 11.70
N VAL A 98 -17.66 -6.31 10.80
CA VAL A 98 -18.55 -5.15 10.81
C VAL A 98 -19.60 -5.39 11.87
N VAL A 99 -19.64 -4.52 12.89
CA VAL A 99 -20.53 -4.63 14.05
C VAL A 99 -21.86 -3.94 13.80
N SER A 100 -21.82 -2.82 13.07
CA SER A 100 -23.01 -2.06 12.66
C SER A 100 -22.76 -1.35 11.34
N ALA A 101 -23.77 -0.67 10.81
CA ALA A 101 -23.63 0.14 9.59
C ALA A 101 -22.53 1.21 9.67
N ARG A 102 -22.07 1.55 10.88
CA ARG A 102 -21.07 2.62 11.12
C ARG A 102 -19.85 2.17 11.91
N SER A 103 -19.75 0.89 12.28
CA SER A 103 -18.67 0.41 13.15
C SER A 103 -18.18 -0.98 12.79
N PHE A 104 -16.89 -1.21 13.05
CA PHE A 104 -16.25 -2.51 12.89
C PHE A 104 -15.37 -2.82 14.11
N ALA A 105 -15.05 -4.08 14.30
CA ALA A 105 -14.16 -4.53 15.36
C ALA A 105 -12.72 -4.66 14.86
N MET A 106 -11.78 -4.10 15.62
CA MET A 106 -10.35 -4.32 15.44
C MET A 106 -9.76 -4.68 16.80
N GLU A 107 -9.23 -5.89 16.91
CA GLU A 107 -8.80 -6.47 18.18
C GLU A 107 -9.97 -6.50 19.19
N THR A 108 -9.80 -5.86 20.35
CA THR A 108 -10.83 -5.74 21.40
C THR A 108 -11.66 -4.46 21.29
N GLU A 109 -11.39 -3.63 20.28
CA GLU A 109 -11.99 -2.32 20.14
C GLU A 109 -13.09 -2.31 19.07
N THR A 110 -14.17 -1.58 19.36
CA THR A 110 -15.15 -1.20 18.33
C THR A 110 -14.83 0.21 17.85
N LEU A 111 -14.57 0.32 16.57
CA LEU A 111 -14.14 1.54 15.90
C LEU A 111 -15.20 2.01 14.89
N GLU A 112 -15.32 3.31 14.71
CA GLU A 112 -16.10 3.87 13.62
C GLU A 112 -15.46 3.53 12.26
N ILE A 113 -16.29 3.17 11.26
CA ILE A 113 -15.81 2.96 9.90
C ILE A 113 -15.34 4.32 9.35
N PRO A 114 -14.06 4.43 8.93
CA PRO A 114 -13.53 5.68 8.43
C PRO A 114 -14.17 6.09 7.09
N THR A 115 -14.18 7.38 6.85
CA THR A 115 -14.53 8.02 5.58
C THR A 115 -13.31 8.77 5.05
N PHE A 116 -13.33 9.16 3.78
CA PHE A 116 -12.24 9.94 3.17
C PHE A 116 -11.91 11.22 3.97
N ASP A 117 -12.91 11.84 4.59
CA ASP A 117 -12.78 13.14 5.26
C ASP A 117 -12.37 13.02 6.74
N ASN A 118 -12.55 11.86 7.40
CA ASN A 118 -12.22 11.67 8.82
C ASN A 118 -11.03 10.77 9.11
N VAL A 119 -10.26 10.40 8.07
CA VAL A 119 -9.12 9.45 8.18
C VAL A 119 -8.12 9.88 9.24
N GLU A 120 -7.75 11.16 9.32
CA GLU A 120 -6.76 11.62 10.28
C GLU A 120 -7.24 11.42 11.72
N GLN A 121 -8.51 11.72 11.99
CA GLN A 121 -9.12 11.54 13.32
C GLN A 121 -9.22 10.05 13.67
N PHE A 122 -9.61 9.21 12.69
CA PHE A 122 -9.64 7.77 12.83
C PHE A 122 -8.25 7.22 13.17
N VAL A 123 -7.22 7.59 12.41
CA VAL A 123 -5.85 7.10 12.60
C VAL A 123 -5.26 7.58 13.93
N GLN A 124 -5.49 8.83 14.33
CA GLN A 124 -5.09 9.31 15.66
C GLN A 124 -5.74 8.49 16.79
N ARG A 125 -7.00 8.10 16.63
CA ARG A 125 -7.74 7.29 17.60
C ARG A 125 -7.12 5.91 17.77
N ILE A 126 -6.84 5.20 16.65
CA ILE A 126 -6.23 3.86 16.70
C ILE A 126 -4.78 3.90 17.17
N ALA A 127 -4.03 4.97 16.89
CA ALA A 127 -2.68 5.16 17.40
C ALA A 127 -2.66 5.41 18.91
N ARG A 128 -3.58 6.23 19.45
CA ARG A 128 -3.71 6.47 20.91
C ARG A 128 -4.10 5.22 21.71
N ARG A 129 -4.62 4.20 21.04
CA ARG A 129 -5.02 2.90 21.62
C ARG A 129 -4.00 1.80 21.36
N ASP A 130 -2.82 2.16 20.87
CA ASP A 130 -1.74 1.24 20.51
C ASP A 130 -2.17 0.12 19.52
N LEU A 131 -3.26 0.35 18.75
CA LEU A 131 -3.67 -0.55 17.69
C LEU A 131 -2.72 -0.47 16.48
N ILE A 132 -2.07 0.67 16.32
CA ILE A 132 -0.94 0.88 15.40
C ILE A 132 0.20 1.59 16.14
N VAL A 133 1.42 1.24 15.79
CA VAL A 133 2.65 1.84 16.35
C VAL A 133 3.63 2.17 15.24
N ARG A 134 4.64 2.99 15.56
CA ARG A 134 5.73 3.32 14.63
C ARG A 134 7.01 2.66 15.06
N ASP A 135 7.69 2.02 14.11
CA ASP A 135 9.05 1.55 14.26
C ASP A 135 10.02 2.64 13.79
N GLU A 136 10.65 3.31 14.73
CA GLU A 136 11.56 4.43 14.43
C GLU A 136 12.81 4.01 13.66
N LEU A 137 13.25 2.75 13.79
CA LEU A 137 14.40 2.26 13.06
C LEU A 137 14.06 2.08 11.58
N VAL A 138 12.92 1.43 11.29
CA VAL A 138 12.42 1.29 9.90
C VAL A 138 12.18 2.67 9.28
N ASP A 139 11.50 3.56 10.01
CA ASP A 139 11.19 4.91 9.56
C ASP A 139 12.46 5.73 9.23
N SER A 140 13.53 5.58 10.03
CA SER A 140 14.82 6.24 9.78
C SER A 140 15.49 5.76 8.48
N VAL A 141 15.41 4.46 8.19
CA VAL A 141 15.95 3.88 6.96
C VAL A 141 15.16 4.33 5.74
N VAL A 142 13.83 4.29 5.84
CA VAL A 142 12.94 4.74 4.76
C VAL A 142 13.18 6.21 4.39
N ARG A 143 13.50 7.05 5.38
CA ARG A 143 13.85 8.46 5.17
C ARG A 143 15.30 8.70 4.71
N GLY A 144 16.09 7.64 4.52
CA GLY A 144 17.51 7.78 4.15
C GLY A 144 18.40 8.31 5.27
N GLN A 145 17.97 8.21 6.52
CA GLN A 145 18.67 8.66 7.73
C GLN A 145 18.88 7.48 8.69
N PRO A 146 19.61 6.42 8.28
CA PRO A 146 19.69 5.21 9.07
C PRO A 146 20.36 5.47 10.43
N ARG A 147 19.69 5.01 11.51
CA ARG A 147 20.27 4.96 12.85
C ARG A 147 21.24 3.80 12.96
N ALA A 148 22.23 3.91 13.84
CA ALA A 148 23.16 2.83 14.10
C ALA A 148 22.41 1.59 14.62
N ALA A 149 22.48 0.50 13.85
CA ALA A 149 21.89 -0.78 14.20
C ALA A 149 22.65 -1.90 13.49
N THR A 150 22.63 -3.11 14.09
CA THR A 150 23.20 -4.29 13.42
C THR A 150 22.30 -4.73 12.26
N ALA A 151 22.88 -5.36 11.24
CA ALA A 151 22.11 -5.90 10.12
C ALA A 151 21.00 -6.86 10.56
N ARG A 152 21.27 -7.68 11.61
CA ARG A 152 20.29 -8.59 12.20
C ARG A 152 19.12 -7.84 12.87
N SER A 153 19.41 -6.79 13.62
CA SER A 153 18.38 -5.94 14.24
C SER A 153 17.53 -5.28 13.17
N MET A 154 18.15 -4.67 12.17
CA MET A 154 17.48 -4.04 11.04
C MET A 154 16.54 -5.02 10.32
N GLN A 155 17.03 -6.21 10.01
CA GLN A 155 16.21 -7.25 9.36
C GLN A 155 14.99 -7.63 10.21
N ARG A 156 15.18 -7.80 11.54
CA ARG A 156 14.07 -8.14 12.44
C ARG A 156 13.00 -7.04 12.47
N HIS A 157 13.39 -5.79 12.58
CA HIS A 157 12.47 -4.65 12.57
C HIS A 157 11.71 -4.55 11.26
N PHE A 158 12.39 -4.69 10.11
CA PHE A 158 11.72 -4.70 8.81
C PHE A 158 10.74 -5.87 8.65
N LEU A 159 11.09 -7.08 9.07
CA LEU A 159 10.19 -8.21 9.02
C LEU A 159 8.96 -8.00 9.89
N SER A 160 9.12 -7.44 11.10
CA SER A 160 8.01 -7.16 12.00
C SER A 160 7.09 -6.04 11.48
N ALA A 161 7.66 -4.92 11.05
CA ALA A 161 6.88 -3.74 10.69
C ALA A 161 6.36 -3.77 9.24
N VAL A 162 7.16 -4.28 8.29
CA VAL A 162 6.87 -4.24 6.85
C VAL A 162 6.56 -5.61 6.28
N GLY A 163 7.00 -6.69 6.96
CA GLY A 163 6.82 -8.07 6.52
C GLY A 163 7.88 -8.58 5.55
N MET A 164 8.82 -7.75 5.15
CA MET A 164 9.84 -8.10 4.17
C MET A 164 11.23 -7.64 4.62
N THR A 165 12.29 -8.12 3.96
CA THR A 165 13.65 -7.67 4.25
C THR A 165 13.91 -6.25 3.72
N PRO A 166 14.87 -5.51 4.29
CA PRO A 166 15.26 -4.20 3.77
C PRO A 166 15.60 -4.21 2.27
N LYS A 167 16.26 -5.29 1.82
CA LYS A 167 16.62 -5.46 0.40
C LYS A 167 15.37 -5.62 -0.49
N GLN A 168 14.41 -6.44 -0.09
CA GLN A 168 13.16 -6.62 -0.84
C GLN A 168 12.38 -5.31 -0.88
N PHE A 169 12.27 -4.62 0.25
CA PHE A 169 11.61 -3.31 0.33
C PHE A 169 12.27 -2.29 -0.62
N ALA A 170 13.59 -2.18 -0.60
CA ALA A 170 14.33 -1.27 -1.49
C ALA A 170 14.09 -1.61 -2.97
N GLN A 171 14.01 -2.91 -3.33
CA GLN A 171 13.71 -3.33 -4.70
C GLN A 171 12.30 -2.93 -5.13
N ILE A 172 11.29 -3.11 -4.26
CA ILE A 172 9.90 -2.69 -4.52
C ILE A 172 9.83 -1.17 -4.67
N ARG A 173 10.42 -0.40 -3.75
CA ARG A 173 10.44 1.07 -3.82
C ARG A 173 11.11 1.59 -5.09
N ARG A 174 12.20 0.96 -5.52
CA ARG A 174 12.86 1.27 -6.78
C ARG A 174 11.96 0.97 -7.99
N ALA A 175 11.24 -0.14 -7.97
CA ALA A 175 10.29 -0.48 -9.03
C ALA A 175 9.11 0.51 -9.06
N CYS A 176 8.55 0.92 -7.91
CA CYS A 176 7.53 1.96 -7.82
C CYS A 176 8.02 3.28 -8.43
N HIS A 177 9.23 3.71 -8.08
CA HIS A 177 9.83 4.92 -8.65
C HIS A 177 9.98 4.83 -10.16
N ALA A 178 10.46 3.69 -10.68
CA ALA A 178 10.55 3.47 -12.12
C ALA A 178 9.19 3.55 -12.83
N VAL A 179 8.13 2.98 -12.22
CA VAL A 179 6.74 3.09 -12.74
C VAL A 179 6.28 4.54 -12.79
N GLU A 180 6.60 5.32 -11.76
CA GLU A 180 6.25 6.75 -11.72
C GLU A 180 6.95 7.53 -12.83
N LEU A 181 8.24 7.30 -13.07
CA LEU A 181 9.00 7.93 -14.15
C LEU A 181 8.43 7.55 -15.54
N LEU A 182 8.08 6.27 -15.73
CA LEU A 182 7.40 5.83 -16.96
C LEU A 182 6.06 6.54 -17.15
N ARG A 183 5.28 6.70 -16.10
CA ARG A 183 4.00 7.42 -16.12
C ARG A 183 4.17 8.91 -16.43
N ARG A 184 5.29 9.52 -16.08
CA ARG A 184 5.66 10.89 -16.47
C ARG A 184 6.12 11.01 -17.92
N GLY A 185 6.22 9.90 -18.65
CA GLY A 185 6.56 9.87 -20.09
C GLY A 185 8.04 9.68 -20.38
N MET A 186 8.86 9.35 -19.40
CA MET A 186 10.27 9.02 -19.65
C MET A 186 10.41 7.73 -20.44
N THR A 187 11.40 7.67 -21.32
CA THR A 187 11.70 6.44 -22.06
C THR A 187 12.25 5.35 -21.15
N PRO A 188 12.00 4.04 -21.43
CA PRO A 188 12.51 2.96 -20.58
C PRO A 188 14.03 2.97 -20.40
N ALA A 189 14.79 3.43 -21.39
CA ALA A 189 16.25 3.57 -21.27
C ALA A 189 16.64 4.66 -20.28
N ALA A 190 15.98 5.83 -20.32
CA ALA A 190 16.22 6.91 -19.38
C ALA A 190 15.78 6.52 -17.96
N VAL A 191 14.63 5.83 -17.82
CA VAL A 191 14.18 5.31 -16.52
C VAL A 191 15.16 4.29 -15.93
N ALA A 192 15.75 3.41 -16.75
CA ALA A 192 16.77 2.47 -16.27
C ALA A 192 17.95 3.20 -15.63
N ALA A 193 18.47 4.23 -16.27
CA ALA A 193 19.57 5.05 -15.75
C ALA A 193 19.15 5.80 -14.48
N GLU A 194 18.02 6.50 -14.48
CA GLU A 194 17.54 7.33 -13.39
C GLU A 194 17.19 6.51 -12.14
N ALA A 195 16.51 5.37 -12.32
CA ALA A 195 16.11 4.49 -11.21
C ALA A 195 17.23 3.50 -10.78
N GLY A 196 18.45 3.62 -11.30
CA GLY A 196 19.61 2.83 -10.88
C GLY A 196 19.56 1.36 -11.31
N TYR A 197 18.99 1.07 -12.48
CA TYR A 197 19.10 -0.24 -13.14
C TYR A 197 20.31 -0.22 -14.07
N ALA A 198 20.97 -1.39 -14.24
CA ALA A 198 22.17 -1.47 -15.08
C ALA A 198 21.88 -1.13 -16.56
N ASP A 199 20.71 -1.55 -17.04
CA ASP A 199 20.26 -1.37 -18.43
C ASP A 199 18.73 -1.52 -18.54
N GLN A 200 18.17 -1.23 -19.73
CA GLN A 200 16.75 -1.40 -20.01
C GLN A 200 16.27 -2.87 -19.90
N PRO A 201 17.01 -3.90 -20.35
CA PRO A 201 16.66 -5.29 -20.08
C PRO A 201 16.55 -5.64 -18.60
N HIS A 202 17.45 -5.13 -17.74
CA HIS A 202 17.38 -5.30 -16.29
C HIS A 202 16.13 -4.64 -15.71
N LEU A 203 15.83 -3.39 -16.09
CA LEU A 203 14.57 -2.72 -15.72
C LEU A 203 13.34 -3.56 -16.11
N THR A 204 13.31 -4.06 -17.35
CA THR A 204 12.18 -4.84 -17.87
C THR A 204 11.97 -6.12 -17.07
N ARG A 205 13.04 -6.88 -16.78
CA ARG A 205 12.95 -8.09 -15.94
C ARG A 205 12.48 -7.77 -14.53
N ALA A 206 13.01 -6.71 -13.92
CA ALA A 206 12.64 -6.31 -12.57
C ALA A 206 11.17 -5.88 -12.49
N LEU A 207 10.69 -5.04 -13.40
CA LEU A 207 9.29 -4.61 -13.44
C LEU A 207 8.35 -5.79 -13.72
N LYS A 208 8.71 -6.70 -14.65
CA LYS A 208 7.89 -7.90 -14.90
C LYS A 208 7.80 -8.81 -13.68
N ALA A 209 8.89 -8.97 -12.92
CA ALA A 209 8.91 -9.78 -11.70
C ALA A 209 8.11 -9.15 -10.55
N ILE A 210 8.25 -7.83 -10.33
CA ILE A 210 7.65 -7.14 -9.17
C ILE A 210 6.24 -6.64 -9.49
N MET A 211 6.04 -5.98 -10.64
CA MET A 211 4.77 -5.34 -11.03
C MET A 211 3.90 -6.23 -11.93
N GLY A 212 4.40 -7.38 -12.37
CA GLY A 212 3.70 -8.26 -13.31
C GLY A 212 3.63 -7.75 -14.75
N GLN A 213 4.19 -6.58 -15.02
CA GLN A 213 4.05 -5.84 -16.28
C GLN A 213 5.39 -5.33 -16.79
N THR A 214 5.53 -5.28 -18.11
CA THR A 214 6.68 -4.66 -18.76
C THR A 214 6.53 -3.12 -18.81
N PRO A 215 7.63 -2.36 -19.01
CA PRO A 215 7.55 -0.91 -19.20
C PRO A 215 6.55 -0.49 -20.29
N GLY A 216 6.50 -1.22 -21.40
CA GLY A 216 5.57 -0.93 -22.49
C GLY A 216 4.10 -1.20 -22.15
N GLU A 217 3.80 -2.21 -21.31
CA GLU A 217 2.45 -2.47 -20.80
C GLU A 217 2.01 -1.38 -19.83
N LEU A 218 2.90 -0.96 -18.92
CA LEU A 218 2.63 0.10 -17.94
C LEU A 218 2.33 1.46 -18.58
N VAL A 219 3.06 1.80 -19.66
CA VAL A 219 2.81 3.06 -20.42
C VAL A 219 1.48 3.01 -21.17
N ARG A 220 1.12 1.89 -21.78
CA ARG A 220 -0.15 1.74 -22.53
C ARG A 220 -1.40 1.84 -21.65
N MET A 221 -1.33 1.42 -20.39
CA MET A 221 -2.46 1.54 -19.45
C MET A 221 -2.80 2.99 -19.08
N ARG A 222 -1.89 3.94 -19.33
CA ARG A 222 -2.12 5.38 -19.14
C ARG A 222 -3.02 5.99 -20.21
N THR A 223 -3.10 5.38 -21.38
CA THR A 223 -3.73 5.96 -22.58
C THR A 223 -5.20 5.49 -22.76
N ARG A 224 -5.72 4.70 -21.82
CA ARG A 224 -7.13 4.28 -21.76
C ARG A 224 -7.79 4.82 -20.49
#